data_e4ddc6c0b9bb0e6892671bb154180a41
#
_entry.id   e4ddc6c0b9bb0e6892671bb154180a41
#
_cell.length_a   1.000
_cell.length_b   1.000
_cell.length_c   1.000
_cell.angle_alpha   90.00
_cell.angle_beta   90.00
_cell.angle_gamma   90.00
#
_symmetry.space_group_name_H-M   'P 1'
#
loop_
_entity.id
_entity.type
_entity.pdbx_description
1 polymer ?
#
loop_
_entity_poly.entity_id
_entity_poly.type
_entity_poly.pdbx_seq_one_letter_code
_entity_poly.pdbx_strand_id
1 'polypeptide(L)'
;TITKGTLEETDILVQKGKITGLGKNLKAPAGIKEINATGQYIMPGIIDAHSHIAIDAVNEATHPVTSEVKVGDAIDPFDLSIYRALAGGVTTSHAMHGSANAIGGQCQTIKHRYGVLDPSAFKFEGAARTIKFALGENPMRVHGEGRGVQPRTRMGVERVIRDAFQQGLIYKEKWATYEAEKKKNPNAPAPLYNERNQTMADIIDGKIIIQCHSYRADEILMLLRVLKDFGVKKITFQHVNEGFKVAPEL
;
A
#
# COMPACT_ATOMS: atom_id res chain seq x y z
N THR A 1 11.55 0.63 -24.30
CA THR A 1 10.79 1.71 -23.62
C THR A 1 9.29 1.45 -23.70
N ILE A 2 8.51 1.94 -22.73
CA ILE A 2 7.05 1.75 -22.70
C ILE A 2 6.37 2.40 -23.93
N THR A 3 6.84 3.56 -24.34
CA THR A 3 6.20 4.35 -25.42
C THR A 3 6.76 4.10 -26.80
N LYS A 4 8.02 3.65 -26.91
CA LYS A 4 8.73 3.49 -28.19
C LYS A 4 9.11 2.04 -28.49
N GLY A 5 8.67 1.09 -27.67
CA GLY A 5 9.03 -0.32 -27.81
C GLY A 5 10.53 -0.56 -27.59
N THR A 6 11.09 -1.54 -28.31
CA THR A 6 12.52 -1.86 -28.28
C THR A 6 13.30 -0.85 -29.09
N LEU A 7 14.37 -0.33 -28.54
CA LEU A 7 15.37 0.49 -29.23
C LEU A 7 16.62 -0.35 -29.38
N GLU A 8 17.06 -0.56 -30.62
CA GLU A 8 18.25 -1.35 -30.93
C GLU A 8 19.53 -0.50 -30.92
N GLU A 9 20.65 -1.12 -30.57
CA GLU A 9 21.99 -0.49 -30.57
C GLU A 9 21.98 0.90 -29.90
N THR A 10 21.43 0.95 -28.68
CA THR A 10 21.17 2.21 -27.99
C THR A 10 21.96 2.29 -26.68
N ASP A 11 22.73 3.37 -26.53
CA ASP A 11 23.43 3.71 -25.32
C ASP A 11 22.48 4.41 -24.33
N ILE A 12 22.72 4.19 -23.04
CA ILE A 12 21.99 4.84 -21.92
C ILE A 12 23.01 5.58 -21.07
N LEU A 13 22.86 6.88 -20.95
CA LEU A 13 23.65 7.71 -20.05
C LEU A 13 22.85 7.96 -18.76
N VAL A 14 23.44 7.63 -17.62
CA VAL A 14 22.84 7.82 -16.29
C VAL A 14 23.71 8.76 -15.46
N GLN A 15 23.12 9.80 -14.90
CA GLN A 15 23.79 10.73 -13.99
C GLN A 15 22.91 10.98 -12.77
N LYS A 16 23.48 10.93 -11.57
CA LYS A 16 22.77 11.15 -10.30
C LYS A 16 21.49 10.29 -10.18
N GLY A 17 21.56 9.03 -10.61
CA GLY A 17 20.44 8.10 -10.55
C GLY A 17 19.30 8.35 -11.56
N LYS A 18 19.52 9.21 -12.56
CA LYS A 18 18.52 9.52 -13.60
C LYS A 18 19.09 9.28 -14.99
N ILE A 19 18.25 8.80 -15.90
CA ILE A 19 18.60 8.70 -17.33
C ILE A 19 18.66 10.13 -17.90
N THR A 20 19.84 10.54 -18.37
CA THR A 20 20.10 11.87 -18.96
C THR A 20 20.33 11.82 -20.44
N GLY A 21 20.60 10.65 -21.02
CA GLY A 21 20.75 10.45 -22.45
C GLY A 21 20.29 9.06 -22.87
N LEU A 22 19.68 8.99 -24.05
CA LEU A 22 19.25 7.76 -24.70
C LEU A 22 19.45 7.93 -26.19
N GLY A 23 20.33 7.13 -26.81
CA GLY A 23 20.63 7.22 -28.25
C GLY A 23 21.82 6.41 -28.65
N LYS A 24 22.18 6.45 -29.94
CA LYS A 24 23.34 5.74 -30.48
C LYS A 24 24.61 6.61 -30.38
N ASN A 25 25.72 5.96 -30.10
CA ASN A 25 27.05 6.56 -30.02
C ASN A 25 27.15 7.75 -29.06
N LEU A 26 26.52 7.64 -27.89
CA LEU A 26 26.62 8.66 -26.85
C LEU A 26 28.05 8.71 -26.31
N LYS A 27 28.63 9.91 -26.24
CA LYS A 27 29.94 10.09 -25.61
C LYS A 27 29.78 10.11 -24.10
N ALA A 28 30.42 9.17 -23.43
CA ALA A 28 30.49 9.17 -21.99
C ALA A 28 31.34 10.36 -21.48
N PRO A 29 30.90 11.12 -20.46
CA PRO A 29 31.73 12.11 -19.81
C PRO A 29 32.99 11.46 -19.20
N ALA A 30 34.10 12.19 -19.13
CA ALA A 30 35.32 11.68 -18.55
C ALA A 30 35.11 11.22 -17.08
N GLY A 31 35.68 10.06 -16.75
CA GLY A 31 35.62 9.48 -15.39
C GLY A 31 34.33 8.74 -15.04
N ILE A 32 33.41 8.57 -15.99
CA ILE A 32 32.20 7.74 -15.80
C ILE A 32 32.55 6.24 -15.93
N LYS A 33 31.87 5.41 -15.13
CA LYS A 33 31.94 3.94 -15.31
C LYS A 33 31.15 3.56 -16.56
N GLU A 34 31.78 2.90 -17.48
CA GLU A 34 31.14 2.32 -18.65
C GLU A 34 30.87 0.83 -18.43
N ILE A 35 29.70 0.38 -18.88
CA ILE A 35 29.30 -1.03 -18.84
C ILE A 35 29.00 -1.45 -20.29
N ASN A 36 29.77 -2.39 -20.83
CA ASN A 36 29.49 -2.96 -22.13
C ASN A 36 28.29 -3.91 -22.04
N ALA A 37 27.18 -3.53 -22.68
CA ALA A 37 25.94 -4.29 -22.74
C ALA A 37 25.66 -4.84 -24.16
N THR A 38 26.67 -4.98 -24.99
CA THR A 38 26.56 -5.54 -26.35
C THR A 38 25.89 -6.92 -26.31
N GLY A 39 24.84 -7.12 -27.10
CA GLY A 39 24.06 -8.35 -27.14
C GLY A 39 23.11 -8.57 -25.94
N GLN A 40 22.97 -7.58 -25.07
CA GLN A 40 22.06 -7.65 -23.93
C GLN A 40 20.84 -6.74 -24.09
N TYR A 41 19.77 -7.09 -23.40
CA TYR A 41 18.56 -6.25 -23.30
C TYR A 41 18.57 -5.52 -21.96
N ILE A 42 18.33 -4.22 -21.99
CA ILE A 42 18.17 -3.39 -20.79
C ILE A 42 16.70 -2.98 -20.70
N MET A 43 16.09 -3.25 -19.57
CA MET A 43 14.70 -2.89 -19.28
C MET A 43 14.59 -2.17 -17.94
N PRO A 44 13.52 -1.39 -17.69
CA PRO A 44 13.23 -0.90 -16.34
C PRO A 44 13.11 -2.05 -15.36
N GLY A 45 13.51 -1.83 -14.11
CA GLY A 45 13.30 -2.82 -13.06
C GLY A 45 11.81 -3.13 -12.89
N ILE A 46 11.50 -4.38 -12.60
CA ILE A 46 10.14 -4.84 -12.36
C ILE A 46 9.64 -4.24 -11.04
N ILE A 47 8.38 -3.80 -11.04
CA ILE A 47 7.66 -3.35 -9.85
C ILE A 47 6.66 -4.44 -9.47
N ASP A 48 6.86 -5.05 -8.31
CA ASP A 48 5.91 -5.99 -7.73
C ASP A 48 4.84 -5.21 -6.95
N ALA A 49 3.62 -5.21 -7.47
CA ALA A 49 2.51 -4.45 -6.92
C ALA A 49 1.85 -5.11 -5.68
N HIS A 50 2.21 -6.35 -5.34
CA HIS A 50 1.65 -7.09 -4.21
C HIS A 50 2.70 -8.03 -3.61
N SER A 51 3.33 -7.62 -2.54
CA SER A 51 4.37 -8.39 -1.88
C SER A 51 4.23 -8.36 -0.36
N HIS A 52 4.88 -9.34 0.29
CA HIS A 52 5.01 -9.42 1.75
C HIS A 52 6.47 -9.62 2.17
N ILE A 53 7.44 -9.31 1.28
CA ILE A 53 8.87 -9.41 1.57
C ILE A 53 9.35 -8.23 2.40
N ALA A 54 10.53 -8.37 2.97
CA ALA A 54 11.19 -7.36 3.79
C ALA A 54 10.44 -6.99 5.08
N ILE A 55 9.56 -7.86 5.57
CA ILE A 55 8.83 -7.68 6.85
C ILE A 55 8.82 -8.99 7.61
N ASP A 56 9.10 -8.94 8.91
CA ASP A 56 9.19 -10.13 9.76
C ASP A 56 7.81 -10.81 9.92
N ALA A 57 6.80 -10.05 10.30
CA ALA A 57 5.44 -10.54 10.45
C ALA A 57 4.47 -9.77 9.56
N VAL A 58 3.73 -10.49 8.72
CA VAL A 58 2.83 -9.87 7.73
C VAL A 58 1.51 -9.37 8.31
N ASN A 59 1.13 -9.77 9.53
CA ASN A 59 -0.16 -9.43 10.13
C ASN A 59 -0.04 -8.99 11.59
N GLU A 60 -0.50 -7.78 11.89
CA GLU A 60 -0.86 -7.40 13.25
C GLU A 60 -2.32 -7.79 13.50
N ALA A 61 -2.54 -9.03 13.92
CA ALA A 61 -3.89 -9.60 13.99
C ALA A 61 -4.51 -9.52 15.39
N THR A 62 -4.05 -8.66 16.28
CA THR A 62 -4.57 -8.52 17.66
C THR A 62 -6.00 -8.01 17.71
N HIS A 63 -6.43 -7.26 16.69
CA HIS A 63 -7.78 -6.69 16.55
C HIS A 63 -8.26 -6.74 15.10
N PRO A 64 -9.58 -6.84 14.83
CA PRO A 64 -10.12 -6.81 13.46
C PRO A 64 -9.82 -5.54 12.67
N VAL A 65 -9.51 -4.45 13.37
CA VAL A 65 -9.12 -3.15 12.81
C VAL A 65 -7.81 -2.72 13.47
N THR A 66 -6.73 -2.67 12.69
CA THR A 66 -5.39 -2.27 13.12
C THR A 66 -4.79 -1.20 12.18
N SER A 67 -5.62 -0.25 11.78
CA SER A 67 -5.24 0.80 10.82
C SER A 67 -4.14 1.75 11.32
N GLU A 68 -3.80 1.71 12.60
CA GLU A 68 -2.71 2.45 13.23
C GLU A 68 -1.32 1.89 12.97
N VAL A 69 -1.19 0.59 12.64
CA VAL A 69 0.12 -0.02 12.40
C VAL A 69 0.60 0.23 10.97
N LYS A 70 1.91 0.25 10.80
CA LYS A 70 2.55 0.58 9.51
C LYS A 70 3.60 -0.47 9.17
N VAL A 71 3.49 -1.10 8.02
CA VAL A 71 4.49 -2.03 7.48
C VAL A 71 5.87 -1.37 7.39
N GLY A 72 5.90 -0.08 7.08
CA GLY A 72 7.14 0.69 7.01
C GLY A 72 7.96 0.77 8.30
N ASP A 73 7.37 0.46 9.45
CA ASP A 73 8.04 0.46 10.75
C ASP A 73 8.71 -0.90 11.07
N ALA A 74 8.42 -1.94 10.27
CA ALA A 74 8.91 -3.30 10.46
C ALA A 74 9.72 -3.81 9.25
N ILE A 75 10.33 -2.91 8.47
CA ILE A 75 11.18 -3.30 7.33
C ILE A 75 12.45 -3.94 7.86
N ASP A 76 12.70 -5.18 7.42
CA ASP A 76 13.95 -5.92 7.67
C ASP A 76 14.92 -5.74 6.48
N PRO A 77 16.01 -4.95 6.62
CA PRO A 77 16.96 -4.74 5.57
C PRO A 77 17.83 -5.97 5.26
N PHE A 78 17.79 -6.99 6.14
CA PHE A 78 18.56 -8.24 6.01
C PHE A 78 17.75 -9.37 5.37
N ASP A 79 16.46 -9.15 5.09
CA ASP A 79 15.65 -10.19 4.45
C ASP A 79 16.24 -10.61 3.11
N LEU A 80 16.63 -11.88 3.04
CA LEU A 80 17.26 -12.48 1.87
C LEU A 80 16.33 -12.47 0.65
N SER A 81 15.02 -12.31 0.85
CA SER A 81 14.04 -12.16 -0.23
C SER A 81 14.30 -10.92 -1.08
N ILE A 82 14.85 -9.85 -0.48
CA ILE A 82 15.25 -8.61 -1.19
C ILE A 82 16.33 -8.94 -2.22
N TYR A 83 17.37 -9.68 -1.80
CA TYR A 83 18.46 -10.09 -2.70
C TYR A 83 17.92 -10.98 -3.84
N ARG A 84 17.09 -11.95 -3.53
CA ARG A 84 16.48 -12.86 -4.52
C ARG A 84 15.62 -12.11 -5.52
N ALA A 85 14.82 -11.16 -5.04
CA ALA A 85 13.97 -10.31 -5.88
C ALA A 85 14.83 -9.45 -6.84
N LEU A 86 15.91 -8.84 -6.32
CA LEU A 86 16.87 -8.09 -7.14
C LEU A 86 17.56 -8.97 -8.19
N ALA A 87 17.97 -10.18 -7.84
CA ALA A 87 18.55 -11.13 -8.77
C ALA A 87 17.59 -11.52 -9.89
N GLY A 88 16.28 -11.50 -9.64
CA GLY A 88 15.21 -11.69 -10.62
C GLY A 88 14.80 -10.43 -11.38
N GLY A 89 15.44 -9.27 -11.10
CA GLY A 89 15.13 -7.99 -11.76
C GLY A 89 14.01 -7.18 -11.12
N VAL A 90 13.47 -7.60 -9.97
CA VAL A 90 12.48 -6.82 -9.20
C VAL A 90 13.21 -5.78 -8.36
N THR A 91 12.97 -4.52 -8.63
CA THR A 91 13.68 -3.39 -7.99
C THR A 91 12.83 -2.63 -6.98
N THR A 92 11.52 -2.86 -7.02
CA THR A 92 10.53 -2.16 -6.19
C THR A 92 9.42 -3.14 -5.84
N SER A 93 8.96 -3.13 -4.59
CA SER A 93 7.77 -3.88 -4.16
C SER A 93 6.83 -3.00 -3.36
N HIS A 94 5.54 -3.26 -3.51
CA HIS A 94 4.53 -2.75 -2.61
C HIS A 94 4.36 -3.77 -1.46
N ALA A 95 5.11 -3.56 -0.37
CA ALA A 95 5.04 -4.39 0.82
C ALA A 95 3.74 -4.11 1.58
N MET A 96 2.91 -5.13 1.69
CA MET A 96 1.57 -5.01 2.26
C MET A 96 1.45 -5.79 3.56
N HIS A 97 0.63 -5.25 4.46
CA HIS A 97 0.05 -6.04 5.55
C HIS A 97 -0.73 -7.22 4.97
N GLY A 98 -0.77 -8.36 5.66
CA GLY A 98 -1.52 -9.54 5.22
C GLY A 98 -3.04 -9.36 5.33
N SER A 99 -3.79 -10.44 5.10
CA SER A 99 -5.26 -10.42 4.99
C SER A 99 -5.98 -10.92 6.25
N ALA A 100 -5.33 -10.93 7.41
CA ALA A 100 -5.94 -11.44 8.64
C ALA A 100 -7.06 -10.54 9.20
N ASN A 101 -7.03 -9.26 8.91
CA ASN A 101 -7.92 -8.25 9.49
C ASN A 101 -8.91 -7.72 8.44
N ALA A 102 -10.14 -7.41 8.84
CA ALA A 102 -11.06 -6.68 7.95
C ALA A 102 -10.47 -5.32 7.53
N ILE A 103 -9.76 -4.64 8.46
CA ILE A 103 -8.93 -3.48 8.19
C ILE A 103 -7.58 -3.72 8.87
N GLY A 104 -6.54 -3.94 8.08
CA GLY A 104 -5.17 -4.17 8.53
C GLY A 104 -4.34 -2.89 8.56
N GLY A 105 -3.01 -3.06 8.51
CA GLY A 105 -2.04 -1.96 8.59
C GLY A 105 -1.84 -1.20 7.29
N GLN A 106 -1.23 -0.02 7.43
CA GLN A 106 -0.78 0.79 6.31
C GLN A 106 0.40 0.10 5.62
N CYS A 107 0.36 0.04 4.29
CA CYS A 107 1.38 -0.60 3.47
C CYS A 107 2.53 0.37 3.15
N GLN A 108 3.64 -0.16 2.63
CA GLN A 108 4.80 0.64 2.26
C GLN A 108 5.33 0.21 0.89
N THR A 109 5.43 1.13 -0.06
CA THR A 109 6.22 0.87 -1.27
C THR A 109 7.69 1.02 -0.94
N ILE A 110 8.50 0.03 -1.30
CA ILE A 110 9.93 -0.03 -0.99
C ILE A 110 10.76 -0.19 -2.27
N LYS A 111 11.96 0.40 -2.26
CA LYS A 111 13.04 0.11 -3.22
C LYS A 111 13.91 -0.99 -2.64
N HIS A 112 14.24 -1.97 -3.44
CA HIS A 112 15.11 -3.05 -3.02
C HIS A 112 16.57 -2.57 -2.96
N ARG A 113 17.07 -2.27 -1.77
CA ARG A 113 18.42 -1.75 -1.53
C ARG A 113 19.23 -2.70 -0.66
N TYR A 114 19.36 -3.96 -1.10
CA TYR A 114 20.10 -4.96 -0.35
C TYR A 114 21.52 -4.48 -0.02
N GLY A 115 21.92 -4.69 1.24
CA GLY A 115 23.21 -4.20 1.76
C GLY A 115 23.17 -2.79 2.38
N VAL A 116 22.05 -2.08 2.31
CA VAL A 116 21.82 -0.85 3.06
C VAL A 116 21.18 -1.20 4.40
N LEU A 117 21.75 -0.74 5.50
CA LEU A 117 21.32 -1.13 6.85
C LEU A 117 20.19 -0.27 7.41
N ASP A 118 19.99 0.94 6.90
CA ASP A 118 18.95 1.85 7.34
C ASP A 118 17.60 1.48 6.70
N PRO A 119 16.60 0.98 7.45
CA PRO A 119 15.28 0.65 6.91
C PRO A 119 14.57 1.83 6.26
N SER A 120 14.83 3.07 6.71
CA SER A 120 14.22 4.27 6.15
C SER A 120 14.62 4.50 4.69
N ALA A 121 15.83 4.07 4.31
CA ALA A 121 16.34 4.17 2.94
C ALA A 121 15.58 3.30 1.94
N PHE A 122 14.83 2.29 2.40
CA PHE A 122 14.00 1.44 1.54
C PHE A 122 12.71 2.13 1.11
N LYS A 123 12.20 3.10 1.86
CA LYS A 123 10.95 3.79 1.51
C LYS A 123 11.06 4.45 0.14
N PHE A 124 10.05 4.22 -0.71
CA PHE A 124 9.94 4.89 -2.00
C PHE A 124 9.34 6.27 -1.78
N GLU A 125 10.15 7.32 -1.92
CA GLU A 125 9.70 8.69 -1.77
C GLU A 125 8.63 9.06 -2.80
N GLY A 126 7.56 9.72 -2.34
CA GLY A 126 6.44 10.14 -3.19
C GLY A 126 5.47 9.02 -3.57
N ALA A 127 5.67 7.78 -3.09
CA ALA A 127 4.67 6.74 -3.24
C ALA A 127 3.38 7.11 -2.50
N ALA A 128 2.23 6.77 -3.09
CA ALA A 128 0.94 6.99 -2.45
C ALA A 128 0.85 6.18 -1.14
N ARG A 129 0.21 6.77 -0.13
CA ARG A 129 -0.15 6.04 1.09
C ARG A 129 -1.24 5.02 0.77
N THR A 130 -1.09 3.82 1.29
CA THR A 130 -2.02 2.71 1.06
C THR A 130 -2.28 1.95 2.35
N ILE A 131 -3.38 1.22 2.41
CA ILE A 131 -3.77 0.41 3.57
C ILE A 131 -4.41 -0.90 3.13
N LYS A 132 -4.13 -1.99 3.84
CA LYS A 132 -4.70 -3.30 3.56
C LYS A 132 -6.08 -3.47 4.18
N PHE A 133 -7.05 -3.86 3.36
CA PHE A 133 -8.35 -4.40 3.78
C PHE A 133 -8.43 -5.87 3.37
N ALA A 134 -9.31 -6.63 4.02
CA ALA A 134 -9.63 -7.98 3.60
C ALA A 134 -11.11 -8.31 3.80
N LEU A 135 -11.67 -8.99 2.81
CA LEU A 135 -13.03 -9.51 2.81
C LEU A 135 -13.02 -11.03 3.00
N GLY A 136 -14.19 -11.58 3.26
CA GLY A 136 -14.46 -13.01 3.24
C GLY A 136 -13.81 -13.81 4.36
N GLU A 137 -13.35 -15.00 4.00
CA GLU A 137 -12.95 -16.01 4.95
C GLU A 137 -11.69 -15.68 5.77
N ASN A 138 -10.76 -14.89 5.24
CA ASN A 138 -9.51 -14.64 5.95
C ASN A 138 -9.73 -13.95 7.29
N PRO A 139 -10.37 -12.77 7.38
CA PRO A 139 -10.67 -12.16 8.67
C PRO A 139 -11.66 -12.98 9.52
N MET A 140 -12.58 -13.72 8.88
CA MET A 140 -13.52 -14.60 9.60
C MET A 140 -12.80 -15.75 10.32
N ARG A 141 -11.84 -16.41 9.65
CA ARG A 141 -11.05 -17.49 10.23
C ARG A 141 -10.17 -17.01 11.36
N VAL A 142 -9.42 -15.92 11.13
CA VAL A 142 -8.47 -15.41 12.13
C VAL A 142 -9.19 -14.91 13.39
N HIS A 143 -10.22 -14.10 13.24
CA HIS A 143 -10.89 -13.48 14.39
C HIS A 143 -12.09 -14.29 14.87
N GLY A 144 -12.96 -14.77 13.97
CA GLY A 144 -14.17 -15.49 14.33
C GLY A 144 -13.90 -16.91 14.80
N GLU A 145 -13.18 -17.71 14.02
CA GLU A 145 -12.87 -19.10 14.36
C GLU A 145 -11.69 -19.16 15.33
N GLY A 146 -10.60 -18.43 15.05
CA GLY A 146 -9.38 -18.51 15.82
C GLY A 146 -9.44 -17.84 17.20
N ARG A 147 -10.21 -16.73 17.34
CA ARG A 147 -10.24 -15.90 18.56
C ARG A 147 -11.62 -15.71 19.18
N GLY A 148 -12.69 -16.18 18.53
CA GLY A 148 -14.05 -16.07 19.04
C GLY A 148 -14.64 -14.65 19.04
N VAL A 149 -14.04 -13.70 18.27
CA VAL A 149 -14.51 -12.31 18.17
C VAL A 149 -14.96 -11.98 16.75
N GLN A 150 -15.60 -10.84 16.55
CA GLN A 150 -15.97 -10.37 15.21
C GLN A 150 -14.72 -10.07 14.35
N PRO A 151 -14.81 -10.26 13.00
CA PRO A 151 -15.93 -10.82 12.26
C PRO A 151 -15.95 -12.35 12.27
N ARG A 152 -17.13 -12.95 12.45
CA ARG A 152 -17.32 -14.41 12.35
C ARG A 152 -18.04 -14.82 11.06
N THR A 153 -18.71 -13.86 10.44
CA THR A 153 -19.49 -14.04 9.21
C THR A 153 -19.23 -12.89 8.24
N ARG A 154 -19.64 -13.05 6.97
CA ARG A 154 -19.57 -11.97 5.97
C ARG A 154 -20.35 -10.72 6.40
N MET A 155 -21.50 -10.90 7.07
CA MET A 155 -22.24 -9.80 7.70
C MET A 155 -21.39 -9.06 8.74
N GLY A 156 -20.62 -9.82 9.54
CA GLY A 156 -19.70 -9.26 10.53
C GLY A 156 -18.56 -8.49 9.89
N VAL A 157 -18.06 -8.91 8.73
CA VAL A 157 -17.02 -8.17 7.99
C VAL A 157 -17.54 -6.80 7.57
N GLU A 158 -18.75 -6.73 6.97
CA GLU A 158 -19.38 -5.45 6.61
C GLU A 158 -19.54 -4.55 7.85
N ARG A 159 -20.05 -5.12 8.95
CA ARG A 159 -20.28 -4.37 10.19
C ARG A 159 -18.99 -3.76 10.73
N VAL A 160 -17.92 -4.53 10.82
CA VAL A 160 -16.61 -4.06 11.31
C VAL A 160 -16.09 -2.90 10.47
N ILE A 161 -16.20 -3.01 9.13
CA ILE A 161 -15.76 -1.96 8.22
C ILE A 161 -16.61 -0.69 8.37
N ARG A 162 -17.94 -0.82 8.44
CA ARG A 162 -18.85 0.33 8.65
C ARG A 162 -18.58 1.04 9.98
N ASP A 163 -18.38 0.27 11.06
CA ASP A 163 -18.08 0.84 12.38
C ASP A 163 -16.79 1.64 12.36
N ALA A 164 -15.75 1.10 11.72
CA ALA A 164 -14.48 1.81 11.60
C ALA A 164 -14.61 3.12 10.81
N PHE A 165 -15.32 3.13 9.69
CA PHE A 165 -15.60 4.36 8.94
C PHE A 165 -16.43 5.34 9.74
N GLN A 166 -17.45 4.88 10.48
CA GLN A 166 -18.26 5.74 11.34
C GLN A 166 -17.41 6.41 12.43
N GLN A 167 -16.47 5.66 13.06
CA GLN A 167 -15.54 6.23 14.03
C GLN A 167 -14.60 7.26 13.38
N GLY A 168 -14.17 7.01 12.15
CA GLY A 168 -13.38 7.98 11.36
C GLY A 168 -14.13 9.28 11.09
N LEU A 169 -15.42 9.20 10.73
CA LEU A 169 -16.27 10.39 10.54
C LEU A 169 -16.46 11.18 11.85
N ILE A 170 -16.79 10.50 12.93
CA ILE A 170 -16.96 11.14 14.25
C ILE A 170 -15.66 11.84 14.68
N TYR A 171 -14.53 11.20 14.46
CA TYR A 171 -13.21 11.77 14.75
C TYR A 171 -12.95 13.02 13.93
N LYS A 172 -13.22 12.97 12.64
CA LYS A 172 -13.07 14.10 11.71
C LYS A 172 -13.95 15.30 12.11
N GLU A 173 -15.20 15.05 12.49
CA GLU A 173 -16.12 16.09 12.96
C GLU A 173 -15.63 16.75 14.27
N LYS A 174 -15.12 15.96 15.22
CA LYS A 174 -14.53 16.51 16.48
C LYS A 174 -13.37 17.44 16.19
N TRP A 175 -12.47 17.07 15.28
CA TRP A 175 -11.34 17.91 14.91
C TRP A 175 -11.79 19.18 14.16
N ALA A 176 -12.76 19.06 13.25
CA ALA A 176 -13.32 20.23 12.54
C ALA A 176 -13.97 21.23 13.51
N THR A 177 -14.73 20.73 14.50
CA THR A 177 -15.33 21.54 15.56
C THR A 177 -14.25 22.24 16.38
N TYR A 178 -13.22 21.51 16.81
CA TYR A 178 -12.10 22.10 17.56
C TYR A 178 -11.39 23.22 16.77
N GLU A 179 -11.09 22.99 15.49
CA GLU A 179 -10.43 24.01 14.66
C GLU A 179 -11.29 25.27 14.47
N ALA A 180 -12.62 25.13 14.43
CA ALA A 180 -13.55 26.24 14.39
C ALA A 180 -13.59 27.01 15.74
N GLU A 181 -13.59 26.29 16.86
CA GLU A 181 -13.59 26.85 18.20
C GLU A 181 -12.26 27.55 18.53
N LYS A 182 -11.14 26.95 18.18
CA LYS A 182 -9.79 27.48 18.40
C LYS A 182 -9.57 28.84 17.77
N LYS A 183 -10.24 29.13 16.64
CA LYS A 183 -10.21 30.46 16.02
C LYS A 183 -10.86 31.54 16.89
N LYS A 184 -11.82 31.17 17.76
CA LYS A 184 -12.54 32.08 18.65
C LYS A 184 -11.94 32.07 20.07
N ASN A 185 -11.45 30.92 20.51
CA ASN A 185 -10.84 30.70 21.82
C ASN A 185 -9.52 29.93 21.63
N PRO A 186 -8.35 30.61 21.62
CA PRO A 186 -7.04 29.96 21.49
C PRO A 186 -6.74 28.90 22.55
N ASN A 187 -7.44 28.93 23.70
CA ASN A 187 -7.30 27.98 24.79
C ASN A 187 -8.30 26.80 24.71
N ALA A 188 -9.05 26.65 23.63
CA ALA A 188 -9.95 25.50 23.45
C ALA A 188 -9.19 24.18 23.57
N PRO A 189 -9.71 23.19 24.34
CA PRO A 189 -9.03 21.92 24.51
C PRO A 189 -9.06 21.09 23.21
N ALA A 190 -7.89 20.62 22.77
CA ALA A 190 -7.80 19.76 21.60
C ALA A 190 -8.41 18.37 21.85
N PRO A 191 -9.06 17.75 20.87
CA PRO A 191 -9.44 16.35 20.97
C PRO A 191 -8.24 15.43 21.18
N LEU A 192 -8.43 14.32 21.86
CA LEU A 192 -7.39 13.31 22.00
C LEU A 192 -7.03 12.74 20.60
N TYR A 193 -5.74 12.72 20.31
CA TYR A 193 -5.25 12.10 19.08
C TYR A 193 -5.43 10.58 19.14
N ASN A 194 -5.92 10.00 18.05
CA ASN A 194 -6.09 8.57 17.89
C ASN A 194 -5.69 8.17 16.46
N GLU A 195 -4.56 7.50 16.30
CA GLU A 195 -3.99 7.13 15.00
C GLU A 195 -4.94 6.25 14.18
N ARG A 196 -5.64 5.30 14.82
CA ARG A 196 -6.61 4.42 14.14
C ARG A 196 -7.71 5.24 13.47
N ASN A 197 -8.31 6.15 14.21
CA ASN A 197 -9.39 6.99 13.71
C ASN A 197 -8.89 8.06 12.72
N GLN A 198 -7.67 8.58 12.94
CA GLN A 198 -7.03 9.49 11.98
C GLN A 198 -6.80 8.81 10.64
N THR A 199 -6.33 7.56 10.65
CA THR A 199 -6.15 6.77 9.42
C THR A 199 -7.48 6.56 8.68
N MET A 200 -8.56 6.26 9.39
CA MET A 200 -9.89 6.15 8.78
C MET A 200 -10.38 7.48 8.20
N ALA A 201 -10.14 8.59 8.89
CA ALA A 201 -10.43 9.94 8.37
C ALA A 201 -9.61 10.24 7.09
N ASP A 202 -8.32 9.89 7.07
CA ASP A 202 -7.45 10.06 5.90
C ASP A 202 -7.90 9.22 4.68
N ILE A 203 -8.49 8.03 4.91
CA ILE A 203 -9.09 7.23 3.84
C ILE A 203 -10.32 7.95 3.26
N ILE A 204 -11.21 8.46 4.12
CA ILE A 204 -12.40 9.22 3.72
C ILE A 204 -11.99 10.48 2.93
N ASP A 205 -10.93 11.16 3.35
CA ASP A 205 -10.38 12.33 2.65
C ASP A 205 -9.64 11.99 1.34
N GLY A 206 -9.51 10.70 1.01
CA GLY A 206 -8.83 10.25 -0.20
C GLY A 206 -7.31 10.40 -0.17
N LYS A 207 -6.70 10.57 1.03
CA LYS A 207 -5.24 10.65 1.23
C LYS A 207 -4.60 9.26 1.25
N ILE A 208 -5.37 8.21 1.55
CA ILE A 208 -4.93 6.81 1.60
C ILE A 208 -5.78 6.00 0.63
N ILE A 209 -5.13 5.12 -0.15
CA ILE A 209 -5.77 4.23 -1.11
C ILE A 209 -5.96 2.86 -0.46
N ILE A 210 -7.16 2.32 -0.51
CA ILE A 210 -7.46 0.98 0.00
C ILE A 210 -6.90 -0.07 -0.97
N GLN A 211 -6.22 -1.08 -0.42
CA GLN A 211 -5.78 -2.29 -1.12
C GLN A 211 -6.55 -3.47 -0.54
N CYS A 212 -7.58 -3.93 -1.22
CA CYS A 212 -8.54 -4.87 -0.65
C CYS A 212 -8.38 -6.29 -1.18
N HIS A 213 -7.99 -7.23 -0.31
CA HIS A 213 -8.10 -8.66 -0.58
C HIS A 213 -9.56 -9.04 -0.79
N SER A 214 -9.88 -9.70 -1.89
CA SER A 214 -11.25 -10.05 -2.27
C SER A 214 -11.29 -11.27 -3.19
N TYR A 215 -12.28 -12.13 -3.01
CA TYR A 215 -12.50 -13.27 -3.88
C TYR A 215 -13.89 -13.22 -4.53
N ARG A 216 -14.97 -13.09 -3.77
CA ARG A 216 -16.34 -13.25 -4.21
C ARG A 216 -16.96 -11.95 -4.72
N ALA A 217 -17.80 -12.07 -5.72
CA ALA A 217 -18.50 -10.94 -6.33
C ALA A 217 -19.42 -10.20 -5.35
N ASP A 218 -20.16 -10.94 -4.50
CA ASP A 218 -21.06 -10.35 -3.51
C ASP A 218 -20.30 -9.53 -2.44
N GLU A 219 -19.11 -9.96 -2.04
CA GLU A 219 -18.25 -9.24 -1.11
C GLU A 219 -17.70 -7.95 -1.74
N ILE A 220 -17.28 -8.01 -3.01
CA ILE A 220 -16.83 -6.85 -3.78
C ILE A 220 -17.96 -5.81 -3.86
N LEU A 221 -19.16 -6.21 -4.26
CA LEU A 221 -20.31 -5.34 -4.35
C LEU A 221 -20.70 -4.77 -2.97
N MET A 222 -20.61 -5.58 -1.92
CA MET A 222 -20.84 -5.09 -0.55
C MET A 222 -19.89 -3.95 -0.21
N LEU A 223 -18.58 -4.14 -0.43
CA LEU A 223 -17.60 -3.10 -0.11
C LEU A 223 -17.82 -1.84 -0.96
N LEU A 224 -18.10 -1.97 -2.25
CA LEU A 224 -18.41 -0.81 -3.10
C LEU A 224 -19.59 0.01 -2.56
N ARG A 225 -20.67 -0.66 -2.05
CA ARG A 225 -21.78 0.03 -1.40
C ARG A 225 -21.34 0.77 -0.14
N VAL A 226 -20.55 0.10 0.72
CA VAL A 226 -20.00 0.73 1.93
C VAL A 226 -19.18 1.97 1.58
N LEU A 227 -18.25 1.84 0.64
CA LEU A 227 -17.39 2.96 0.23
C LEU A 227 -18.20 4.13 -0.33
N LYS A 228 -19.25 3.85 -1.11
CA LYS A 228 -20.18 4.87 -1.62
C LYS A 228 -20.88 5.62 -0.49
N ASP A 229 -21.37 4.89 0.53
CA ASP A 229 -22.08 5.48 1.68
C ASP A 229 -21.18 6.45 2.48
N PHE A 230 -19.87 6.17 2.53
CA PHE A 230 -18.88 7.00 3.23
C PHE A 230 -18.09 7.96 2.30
N GLY A 231 -18.44 8.02 1.01
CA GLY A 231 -17.78 8.92 0.05
C GLY A 231 -16.35 8.55 -0.32
N VAL A 232 -15.91 7.34 -0.04
CA VAL A 232 -14.56 6.85 -0.35
C VAL A 232 -14.47 6.44 -1.82
N LYS A 233 -13.47 6.97 -2.54
CA LYS A 233 -13.34 6.81 -4.00
C LYS A 233 -12.09 6.07 -4.45
N LYS A 234 -11.12 5.83 -3.54
CA LYS A 234 -9.81 5.28 -3.92
C LYS A 234 -9.64 3.87 -3.36
N ILE A 235 -9.81 2.90 -4.21
CA ILE A 235 -9.64 1.48 -3.89
C ILE A 235 -9.00 0.73 -5.06
N THR A 236 -8.20 -0.28 -4.71
CA THR A 236 -7.74 -1.33 -5.63
C THR A 236 -8.11 -2.68 -5.01
N PHE A 237 -8.75 -3.53 -5.78
CA PHE A 237 -9.03 -4.90 -5.38
C PHE A 237 -7.85 -5.81 -5.72
N GLN A 238 -7.56 -6.75 -4.83
CA GLN A 238 -6.49 -7.74 -4.96
C GLN A 238 -7.10 -9.13 -5.15
N HIS A 239 -6.44 -10.00 -5.94
CA HIS A 239 -6.89 -11.34 -6.34
C HIS A 239 -8.13 -11.32 -7.25
N VAL A 240 -9.25 -10.79 -6.79
CA VAL A 240 -10.47 -10.48 -7.58
C VAL A 240 -11.00 -11.70 -8.34
N ASN A 241 -11.00 -12.89 -7.73
CA ASN A 241 -11.29 -14.14 -8.42
C ASN A 241 -12.64 -14.14 -9.15
N GLU A 242 -13.67 -13.52 -8.59
CA GLU A 242 -15.00 -13.39 -9.20
C GLU A 242 -15.28 -11.98 -9.76
N GLY A 243 -14.28 -11.11 -9.87
CA GLY A 243 -14.47 -9.75 -10.39
C GLY A 243 -15.06 -9.69 -11.80
N PHE A 244 -14.79 -10.70 -12.62
CA PHE A 244 -15.37 -10.80 -13.96
C PHE A 244 -16.91 -10.83 -13.97
N LYS A 245 -17.55 -11.27 -12.87
CA LYS A 245 -19.01 -11.26 -12.71
C LYS A 245 -19.60 -9.87 -12.47
N VAL A 246 -18.78 -8.95 -12.01
CA VAL A 246 -19.17 -7.59 -11.59
C VAL A 246 -18.26 -6.52 -12.21
N ALA A 247 -17.68 -6.83 -13.38
CA ALA A 247 -16.78 -5.93 -14.10
C ALA A 247 -17.39 -4.56 -14.43
N PRO A 248 -18.71 -4.43 -14.74
CA PRO A 248 -19.31 -3.11 -14.97
C PRO A 248 -19.36 -2.22 -13.72
N GLU A 249 -19.30 -2.79 -12.53
CA GLU A 249 -19.35 -2.07 -11.25
C GLU A 249 -17.95 -1.68 -10.73
N LEU A 250 -16.89 -2.29 -11.28
CA LEU A 250 -15.49 -2.05 -10.95
C LEU A 250 -14.88 -0.92 -11.79
#